data_a7df5c2add51414c40373cf8c589f0cf
#
_entry.id   a7df5c2add51414c40373cf8c589f0cf
#
_cell.length_a   1.000
_cell.length_b   1.000
_cell.length_c   1.000
_cell.angle_alpha   90.00
_cell.angle_beta   90.00
_cell.angle_gamma   90.00
#
_symmetry.space_group_name_H-M   'P 1'
#
loop_
_entity.id
_entity.type
_entity.pdbx_description
1 polymer ?
#
loop_
_entity_poly.entity_id
_entity_poly.type
_entity_poly.pdbx_seq_one_letter_code
_entity_poly.pdbx_strand_id
1 'polypeptide(L)'
;MTDTLKLVSCNKSFGGWLKRYAHHSSTLNCTMHFSIYLPPSASAEARVPVLYWLSGLTCTDENFMQKAGAQRVAAELGIALVAPDTSPRGEGVPGDPAGGWDFGLGAGFYLNATQAPWSAHYRMHDYVVYELPALIEDVFPVDGRRAVSGHSMGGHGALVCALRNPGRYRSVSAFAPISNPVNCPWGEKAFTGYLGPERSRWREWDASLLLAEASEQLPLLVDQGDADDFLATQLRPEALRQAADKAGYPLTLRMQPGYDHSYYFIASFIEEHLRFHAAALRG
;
A
#
# COMPACT_ATOMS: atom_id res chain seq x y z
N MET A 1 -5.08 -23.26 15.76
CA MET A 1 -5.80 -23.72 14.55
C MET A 1 -5.12 -23.02 13.38
N THR A 2 -4.47 -23.77 12.51
CA THR A 2 -3.86 -23.23 11.29
C THR A 2 -4.99 -22.68 10.42
N ASP A 3 -5.12 -21.35 10.35
CA ASP A 3 -6.04 -20.69 9.43
C ASP A 3 -5.75 -21.21 8.02
N THR A 4 -6.74 -21.87 7.43
CA THR A 4 -6.55 -22.57 6.17
C THR A 4 -6.47 -21.55 5.05
N LEU A 5 -5.23 -21.30 4.58
CA LEU A 5 -4.99 -20.49 3.39
C LEU A 5 -5.63 -21.19 2.19
N LYS A 6 -6.65 -20.57 1.59
CA LYS A 6 -7.43 -21.14 0.50
C LYS A 6 -7.00 -20.52 -0.83
N LEU A 7 -6.48 -21.33 -1.74
CA LEU A 7 -6.22 -20.91 -3.12
C LEU A 7 -7.55 -20.62 -3.84
N VAL A 8 -7.72 -19.39 -4.36
CA VAL A 8 -8.90 -18.94 -5.11
C VAL A 8 -8.67 -19.07 -6.61
N SER A 9 -7.49 -18.63 -7.09
CA SER A 9 -7.10 -18.74 -8.51
C SER A 9 -5.59 -18.86 -8.66
N CYS A 10 -5.16 -19.43 -9.81
CA CYS A 10 -3.75 -19.61 -10.14
C CYS A 10 -3.56 -19.48 -11.66
N ASN A 11 -2.77 -18.50 -12.08
CA ASN A 11 -2.54 -18.17 -13.47
C ASN A 11 -1.04 -18.08 -13.79
N LYS A 12 -0.63 -18.66 -14.92
CA LYS A 12 0.74 -18.51 -15.42
C LYS A 12 0.93 -17.11 -16.00
N SER A 13 2.00 -16.41 -15.63
CA SER A 13 2.31 -15.07 -16.11
C SER A 13 3.82 -14.88 -16.18
N PHE A 14 4.38 -14.53 -17.35
CA PHE A 14 5.81 -14.28 -17.58
C PHE A 14 6.74 -15.32 -16.95
N GLY A 15 6.42 -16.60 -17.13
CA GLY A 15 7.18 -17.73 -16.56
C GLY A 15 6.92 -17.99 -15.06
N GLY A 16 6.41 -17.02 -14.31
CA GLY A 16 6.03 -17.12 -12.92
C GLY A 16 4.55 -17.50 -12.73
N TRP A 17 4.07 -17.32 -11.50
CA TRP A 17 2.71 -17.66 -11.09
C TRP A 17 2.04 -16.51 -10.37
N LEU A 18 0.90 -16.03 -10.90
CA LEU A 18 -0.02 -15.16 -10.18
C LEU A 18 -1.05 -16.03 -9.47
N LYS A 19 -1.11 -15.93 -8.15
CA LYS A 19 -2.03 -16.69 -7.32
C LYS A 19 -2.86 -15.75 -6.45
N ARG A 20 -4.12 -16.05 -6.26
CA ARG A 20 -5.03 -15.35 -5.36
C ARG A 20 -5.42 -16.27 -4.22
N TYR A 21 -5.40 -15.76 -3.01
CA TYR A 21 -5.73 -16.50 -1.81
C TYR A 21 -6.77 -15.78 -0.96
N ALA A 22 -7.53 -16.58 -0.21
CA ALA A 22 -8.36 -16.14 0.90
C ALA A 22 -7.84 -16.76 2.19
N HIS A 23 -7.84 -15.97 3.27
CA HIS A 23 -7.52 -16.45 4.62
C HIS A 23 -8.33 -15.69 5.66
N HIS A 24 -8.53 -16.28 6.83
CA HIS A 24 -9.07 -15.54 7.96
C HIS A 24 -7.98 -14.66 8.56
N SER A 25 -8.22 -13.35 8.66
CA SER A 25 -7.34 -12.44 9.37
C SER A 25 -7.81 -12.31 10.83
N SER A 26 -6.92 -12.66 11.75
CA SER A 26 -7.16 -12.44 13.18
C SER A 26 -7.11 -10.96 13.56
N THR A 27 -6.30 -10.17 12.86
CA THR A 27 -6.18 -8.72 13.04
C THR A 27 -7.45 -7.98 12.62
N LEU A 28 -8.07 -8.39 11.51
CA LEU A 28 -9.24 -7.74 10.93
C LEU A 28 -10.55 -8.46 11.27
N ASN A 29 -10.47 -9.63 11.93
CA ASN A 29 -11.60 -10.45 12.31
C ASN A 29 -12.59 -10.71 11.14
N CYS A 30 -12.05 -11.01 9.95
CA CYS A 30 -12.81 -11.32 8.75
C CYS A 30 -11.98 -12.14 7.76
N THR A 31 -12.61 -12.62 6.68
CA THR A 31 -11.88 -13.22 5.56
C THR A 31 -11.27 -12.15 4.70
N MET A 32 -9.94 -12.18 4.56
CA MET A 32 -9.20 -11.30 3.67
C MET A 32 -8.75 -12.03 2.41
N HIS A 33 -8.60 -11.25 1.34
CA HIS A 33 -7.99 -11.70 0.10
C HIS A 33 -6.68 -10.98 -0.15
N PHE A 34 -5.75 -11.70 -0.75
CA PHE A 34 -4.54 -11.10 -1.34
C PHE A 34 -4.16 -11.84 -2.61
N SER A 35 -3.51 -11.12 -3.51
CA SER A 35 -2.88 -11.69 -4.70
C SER A 35 -1.37 -11.65 -4.55
N ILE A 36 -0.69 -12.74 -4.96
CA ILE A 36 0.77 -12.84 -4.98
C ILE A 36 1.26 -13.28 -6.36
N TYR A 37 2.21 -12.54 -6.91
CA TYR A 37 3.00 -12.98 -8.05
C TYR A 37 4.34 -13.50 -7.57
N LEU A 38 4.66 -14.73 -7.93
CA LEU A 38 5.95 -15.38 -7.68
C LEU A 38 6.73 -15.43 -9.00
N PRO A 39 7.91 -14.78 -9.10
CA PRO A 39 8.73 -14.82 -10.30
C PRO A 39 9.27 -16.24 -10.55
N PRO A 40 9.69 -16.57 -11.80
CA PRO A 40 10.19 -17.91 -12.13
C PRO A 40 11.45 -18.32 -11.34
N SER A 41 12.19 -17.37 -10.81
CA SER A 41 13.38 -17.58 -9.97
C SER A 41 13.04 -17.99 -8.51
N ALA A 42 11.79 -17.80 -8.06
CA ALA A 42 11.42 -18.12 -6.68
C ALA A 42 11.21 -19.61 -6.47
N SER A 43 11.99 -20.22 -5.57
CA SER A 43 11.86 -21.62 -5.16
C SER A 43 12.15 -21.76 -3.66
N ALA A 44 11.96 -22.95 -3.11
CA ALA A 44 12.27 -23.22 -1.71
C ALA A 44 13.78 -23.00 -1.39
N GLU A 45 14.63 -23.26 -2.36
CA GLU A 45 16.09 -23.11 -2.28
C GLU A 45 16.58 -21.70 -2.66
N ALA A 46 15.74 -20.93 -3.38
CA ALA A 46 16.07 -19.60 -3.87
C ALA A 46 14.93 -18.63 -3.53
N ARG A 47 14.90 -18.18 -2.28
CA ARG A 47 13.93 -17.17 -1.81
C ARG A 47 14.23 -15.81 -2.41
N VAL A 48 13.18 -15.05 -2.72
CA VAL A 48 13.26 -13.75 -3.39
C VAL A 48 12.73 -12.63 -2.50
N PRO A 49 13.18 -11.37 -2.71
CA PRO A 49 12.61 -10.21 -2.02
C PRO A 49 11.17 -9.94 -2.47
N VAL A 50 10.44 -9.17 -1.68
CA VAL A 50 9.02 -8.90 -1.90
C VAL A 50 8.71 -7.42 -1.91
N LEU A 51 7.90 -6.99 -2.89
CA LEU A 51 7.25 -5.68 -2.93
C LEU A 51 5.77 -5.84 -2.54
N TYR A 52 5.36 -5.16 -1.47
CA TYR A 52 3.96 -5.02 -1.09
C TYR A 52 3.37 -3.82 -1.82
N TRP A 53 2.30 -4.06 -2.57
CA TRP A 53 1.54 -3.03 -3.26
C TRP A 53 0.23 -2.74 -2.54
N LEU A 54 -0.02 -1.47 -2.21
CA LEU A 54 -1.22 -0.99 -1.57
C LEU A 54 -2.07 -0.22 -2.59
N SER A 55 -3.26 -0.73 -2.86
CA SER A 55 -4.17 -0.12 -3.85
C SER A 55 -4.95 1.06 -3.27
N GLY A 56 -5.48 1.91 -4.15
CA GLY A 56 -6.29 3.07 -3.82
C GLY A 56 -7.74 2.74 -3.46
N LEU A 57 -8.52 3.78 -3.21
CA LEU A 57 -9.95 3.69 -2.89
C LEU A 57 -10.70 2.82 -3.89
N THR A 58 -11.66 2.04 -3.41
CA THR A 58 -12.54 1.15 -4.16
C THR A 58 -11.88 -0.07 -4.81
N CYS A 59 -10.56 -0.14 -4.86
CA CYS A 59 -9.83 -1.27 -5.40
C CYS A 59 -9.91 -2.51 -4.50
N THR A 60 -9.50 -3.64 -5.07
CA THR A 60 -9.26 -4.91 -4.38
C THR A 60 -7.82 -5.37 -4.58
N ASP A 61 -7.49 -6.56 -4.14
CA ASP A 61 -6.22 -7.24 -4.37
C ASP A 61 -5.91 -7.51 -5.87
N GLU A 62 -6.92 -7.43 -6.75
CA GLU A 62 -6.79 -7.79 -8.15
C GLU A 62 -6.45 -6.62 -9.08
N ASN A 63 -6.86 -5.38 -8.73
CA ASN A 63 -6.74 -4.24 -9.66
C ASN A 63 -5.30 -4.02 -10.14
N PHE A 64 -4.35 -3.99 -9.23
CA PHE A 64 -2.93 -3.82 -9.58
C PHE A 64 -2.42 -4.97 -10.45
N MET A 65 -2.70 -6.19 -10.04
CA MET A 65 -2.21 -7.39 -10.73
C MET A 65 -2.72 -7.50 -12.16
N GLN A 66 -3.93 -7.01 -12.44
CA GLN A 66 -4.53 -7.05 -13.77
C GLN A 66 -4.18 -5.84 -14.65
N LYS A 67 -3.92 -4.66 -14.05
CA LYS A 67 -3.88 -3.41 -14.80
C LYS A 67 -2.51 -2.74 -14.90
N ALA A 68 -1.61 -3.01 -13.96
CA ALA A 68 -0.32 -2.30 -13.89
C ALA A 68 0.76 -2.85 -14.84
N GLY A 69 0.64 -4.08 -15.34
CA GLY A 69 1.67 -4.70 -16.18
C GLY A 69 2.99 -5.01 -15.47
N ALA A 70 2.97 -5.08 -14.14
CA ALA A 70 4.16 -5.20 -13.30
C ALA A 70 4.88 -6.56 -13.39
N GLN A 71 4.17 -7.65 -13.75
CA GLN A 71 4.67 -9.01 -13.63
C GLN A 71 5.88 -9.29 -14.55
N ARG A 72 5.93 -8.68 -15.75
CA ARG A 72 7.06 -8.87 -16.67
C ARG A 72 8.37 -8.42 -16.03
N VAL A 73 8.38 -7.20 -15.53
CA VAL A 73 9.57 -6.62 -14.92
C VAL A 73 9.90 -7.29 -13.58
N ALA A 74 8.88 -7.66 -12.80
CA ALA A 74 9.07 -8.41 -11.56
C ALA A 74 9.71 -9.79 -11.81
N ALA A 75 9.34 -10.47 -12.92
CA ALA A 75 9.99 -11.71 -13.35
C ALA A 75 11.47 -11.52 -13.70
N GLU A 76 11.79 -10.46 -14.46
CA GLU A 76 13.16 -10.10 -14.86
C GLU A 76 14.04 -9.77 -13.64
N LEU A 77 13.48 -9.06 -12.66
CA LEU A 77 14.19 -8.60 -11.47
C LEU A 77 14.27 -9.64 -10.34
N GLY A 78 13.47 -10.70 -10.41
CA GLY A 78 13.39 -11.72 -9.37
C GLY A 78 12.72 -11.21 -8.10
N ILE A 79 11.64 -10.41 -8.22
CA ILE A 79 10.90 -9.81 -7.09
C ILE A 79 9.50 -10.40 -7.03
N ALA A 80 9.07 -10.87 -5.87
CA ALA A 80 7.67 -11.22 -5.64
C ALA A 80 6.83 -9.94 -5.45
N LEU A 81 5.58 -9.96 -5.93
CA LEU A 81 4.62 -8.87 -5.72
C LEU A 81 3.47 -9.39 -4.86
N VAL A 82 3.07 -8.64 -3.84
CA VAL A 82 1.92 -8.95 -2.98
C VAL A 82 1.00 -7.76 -2.94
N ALA A 83 -0.28 -7.97 -3.27
CA ALA A 83 -1.32 -6.95 -3.17
C ALA A 83 -2.47 -7.47 -2.29
N PRO A 84 -2.69 -6.91 -1.09
CA PRO A 84 -3.88 -7.20 -0.30
C PRO A 84 -5.11 -6.44 -0.79
N ASP A 85 -6.29 -6.86 -0.35
CA ASP A 85 -7.50 -6.04 -0.44
C ASP A 85 -7.33 -4.73 0.35
N THR A 86 -8.09 -3.72 -0.01
CA THR A 86 -7.96 -2.34 0.51
C THR A 86 -8.73 -2.08 1.80
N SER A 87 -9.55 -3.04 2.21
CA SER A 87 -10.27 -3.01 3.48
C SER A 87 -10.69 -4.41 3.91
N PRO A 88 -11.09 -4.62 5.17
CA PRO A 88 -11.92 -5.75 5.54
C PRO A 88 -13.23 -5.73 4.74
N ARG A 89 -13.80 -6.92 4.49
CA ARG A 89 -15.08 -7.12 3.79
C ARG A 89 -15.79 -8.34 4.35
N GLY A 90 -17.09 -8.46 4.06
CA GLY A 90 -17.90 -9.62 4.40
C GLY A 90 -18.95 -9.34 5.44
N GLU A 91 -19.62 -10.41 5.88
CA GLU A 91 -20.69 -10.33 6.86
C GLU A 91 -20.19 -9.75 8.20
N GLY A 92 -20.94 -8.80 8.75
CA GLY A 92 -20.60 -8.13 10.01
C GLY A 92 -19.58 -7.01 9.90
N VAL A 93 -18.91 -6.82 8.76
CA VAL A 93 -17.97 -5.71 8.56
C VAL A 93 -18.74 -4.42 8.23
N PRO A 94 -18.61 -3.37 9.05
CA PRO A 94 -19.36 -2.13 8.81
C PRO A 94 -18.83 -1.37 7.60
N GLY A 95 -19.73 -0.87 6.75
CA GLY A 95 -19.46 0.07 5.68
C GLY A 95 -19.74 1.51 6.10
N ASP A 96 -19.73 2.44 5.11
CA ASP A 96 -20.20 3.80 5.34
C ASP A 96 -21.72 3.83 5.54
N PRO A 97 -22.25 4.30 6.69
CA PRO A 97 -23.69 4.42 6.90
C PRO A 97 -24.39 5.32 5.88
N ALA A 98 -23.67 6.26 5.26
CA ALA A 98 -24.18 7.13 4.21
C ALA A 98 -24.06 6.51 2.80
N GLY A 99 -23.51 5.30 2.67
CA GLY A 99 -23.32 4.62 1.39
C GLY A 99 -22.22 5.22 0.52
N GLY A 100 -21.32 6.00 1.09
CA GLY A 100 -20.18 6.58 0.38
C GLY A 100 -19.12 5.52 0.01
N TRP A 101 -18.42 5.73 -1.09
CA TRP A 101 -17.35 4.85 -1.58
C TRP A 101 -15.96 5.21 -1.00
N ASP A 102 -15.85 6.35 -0.36
CA ASP A 102 -14.62 6.93 0.17
C ASP A 102 -14.41 6.68 1.67
N PHE A 103 -15.25 5.83 2.27
CA PHE A 103 -15.18 5.42 3.67
C PHE A 103 -15.72 4.00 3.85
N GLY A 104 -15.19 3.22 4.78
CA GLY A 104 -15.62 1.85 5.02
C GLY A 104 -15.07 0.87 3.97
N LEU A 105 -15.97 0.12 3.32
CA LEU A 105 -15.60 -0.94 2.38
C LEU A 105 -14.82 -0.37 1.19
N GLY A 106 -13.62 -0.92 0.95
CA GLY A 106 -12.70 -0.42 -0.09
C GLY A 106 -11.95 0.86 0.28
N ALA A 107 -12.04 1.31 1.54
CA ALA A 107 -11.51 2.58 2.01
C ALA A 107 -10.89 2.49 3.42
N GLY A 108 -10.04 1.49 3.66
CA GLY A 108 -9.46 1.21 4.98
C GLY A 108 -8.33 2.16 5.40
N PHE A 109 -7.87 3.04 4.53
CA PHE A 109 -6.83 4.07 4.75
C PHE A 109 -5.54 3.56 5.40
N TYR A 110 -5.33 2.25 5.46
CA TYR A 110 -4.14 1.59 6.02
C TYR A 110 -3.75 2.10 7.42
N LEU A 111 -4.75 2.43 8.22
CA LEU A 111 -4.62 2.84 9.62
C LEU A 111 -5.24 1.78 10.56
N ASN A 112 -5.15 2.02 11.86
CA ASN A 112 -5.85 1.23 12.88
C ASN A 112 -6.97 2.08 13.49
N ALA A 113 -8.22 1.74 13.18
CA ALA A 113 -9.37 2.43 13.71
C ALA A 113 -9.48 2.26 15.23
N THR A 114 -9.85 3.35 15.91
CA THR A 114 -10.06 3.39 17.37
C THR A 114 -11.53 3.57 17.75
N GLN A 115 -12.37 3.94 16.77
CA GLN A 115 -13.78 4.21 16.99
C GLN A 115 -14.66 3.02 16.65
N ALA A 116 -15.61 2.68 17.51
CA ALA A 116 -16.65 1.70 17.19
C ALA A 116 -17.59 2.25 16.10
N PRO A 117 -18.12 1.41 15.20
CA PRO A 117 -17.92 -0.05 15.13
C PRO A 117 -16.66 -0.48 14.38
N TRP A 118 -15.92 0.44 13.74
CA TRP A 118 -14.80 0.11 12.84
C TRP A 118 -13.60 -0.50 13.55
N SER A 119 -13.34 -0.14 14.81
CA SER A 119 -12.17 -0.63 15.56
C SER A 119 -12.09 -2.16 15.67
N ALA A 120 -13.20 -2.87 15.49
CA ALA A 120 -13.25 -4.33 15.50
C ALA A 120 -12.66 -4.97 14.23
N HIS A 121 -12.61 -4.22 13.12
CA HIS A 121 -12.24 -4.76 11.81
C HIS A 121 -11.21 -3.92 11.07
N TYR A 122 -11.22 -2.59 11.18
CA TYR A 122 -10.38 -1.70 10.38
C TYR A 122 -9.03 -1.44 11.04
N ARG A 123 -8.20 -2.48 11.12
CA ARG A 123 -6.82 -2.41 11.60
C ARG A 123 -5.85 -2.75 10.46
N MET A 124 -6.06 -2.06 9.33
CA MET A 124 -5.33 -2.34 8.08
C MET A 124 -3.83 -2.12 8.20
N HIS A 125 -3.37 -1.19 9.06
CA HIS A 125 -1.95 -1.00 9.31
C HIS A 125 -1.32 -2.27 9.92
N ASP A 126 -1.89 -2.79 11.00
CA ASP A 126 -1.36 -3.99 11.66
C ASP A 126 -1.41 -5.20 10.75
N TYR A 127 -2.46 -5.32 9.94
CA TYR A 127 -2.58 -6.37 8.95
C TYR A 127 -1.45 -6.32 7.92
N VAL A 128 -1.23 -5.15 7.29
CA VAL A 128 -0.25 -4.98 6.20
C VAL A 128 1.19 -5.02 6.72
N VAL A 129 1.44 -4.50 7.92
CA VAL A 129 2.80 -4.40 8.46
C VAL A 129 3.24 -5.68 9.19
N TYR A 130 2.31 -6.39 9.82
CA TYR A 130 2.66 -7.53 10.68
C TYR A 130 2.07 -8.86 10.22
N GLU A 131 0.73 -8.99 10.13
CA GLU A 131 0.08 -10.28 9.89
C GLU A 131 0.35 -10.81 8.47
N LEU A 132 0.09 -10.00 7.46
CA LEU A 132 0.29 -10.40 6.06
C LEU A 132 1.75 -10.75 5.76
N PRO A 133 2.77 -9.95 6.13
CA PRO A 133 4.17 -10.33 5.91
C PRO A 133 4.57 -11.60 6.62
N ALA A 134 4.12 -11.84 7.84
CA ALA A 134 4.40 -13.07 8.56
C ALA A 134 3.83 -14.30 7.83
N LEU A 135 2.59 -14.21 7.34
CA LEU A 135 1.95 -15.26 6.54
C LEU A 135 2.72 -15.49 5.22
N ILE A 136 3.08 -14.42 4.51
CA ILE A 136 3.76 -14.50 3.21
C ILE A 136 5.14 -15.15 3.35
N GLU A 137 5.92 -14.78 4.35
CA GLU A 137 7.27 -15.31 4.59
C GLU A 137 7.28 -16.74 5.11
N ASP A 138 6.23 -17.17 5.81
CA ASP A 138 6.06 -18.54 6.28
C ASP A 138 5.71 -19.49 5.13
N VAL A 139 4.80 -19.07 4.24
CA VAL A 139 4.19 -19.96 3.25
C VAL A 139 4.88 -19.94 1.89
N PHE A 140 5.43 -18.80 1.48
CA PHE A 140 5.94 -18.59 0.12
C PHE A 140 7.47 -18.49 0.09
N PRO A 141 8.10 -18.76 -1.07
CA PRO A 141 9.54 -18.67 -1.24
C PRO A 141 10.02 -17.21 -1.35
N VAL A 142 9.73 -16.41 -0.33
CA VAL A 142 10.20 -15.03 -0.18
C VAL A 142 11.09 -14.89 1.03
N ASP A 143 12.02 -13.95 1.00
CA ASP A 143 12.89 -13.63 2.14
C ASP A 143 12.41 -12.39 2.89
N GLY A 144 13.10 -12.00 3.95
CA GLY A 144 12.70 -10.86 4.78
C GLY A 144 13.01 -9.49 4.20
N ARG A 145 13.55 -9.40 2.96
CA ARG A 145 13.81 -8.13 2.29
C ARG A 145 12.53 -7.59 1.68
N ARG A 146 12.04 -6.50 2.24
CA ARG A 146 10.72 -5.93 1.91
C ARG A 146 10.86 -4.52 1.35
N ALA A 147 10.02 -4.21 0.37
CA ALA A 147 9.72 -2.86 -0.07
C ALA A 147 8.20 -2.65 -0.07
N VAL A 148 7.76 -1.40 -0.08
CA VAL A 148 6.34 -1.06 -0.13
C VAL A 148 6.08 0.04 -1.14
N SER A 149 5.00 -0.11 -1.89
CA SER A 149 4.52 0.88 -2.86
C SER A 149 3.00 0.95 -2.83
N GLY A 150 2.43 1.98 -3.42
CA GLY A 150 0.98 2.08 -3.52
C GLY A 150 0.53 3.28 -4.34
N HIS A 151 -0.78 3.34 -4.57
CA HIS A 151 -1.42 4.39 -5.34
C HIS A 151 -2.51 5.09 -4.52
N SER A 152 -2.59 6.44 -4.59
CA SER A 152 -3.67 7.23 -3.99
C SER A 152 -3.75 7.00 -2.46
N MET A 153 -4.88 6.52 -1.94
CA MET A 153 -5.02 6.04 -0.56
C MET A 153 -3.95 5.00 -0.22
N GLY A 154 -3.61 4.10 -1.15
CA GLY A 154 -2.55 3.12 -0.96
C GLY A 154 -1.15 3.74 -0.99
N GLY A 155 -0.94 4.81 -1.75
CA GLY A 155 0.28 5.61 -1.71
C GLY A 155 0.49 6.26 -0.33
N HIS A 156 -0.58 6.84 0.22
CA HIS A 156 -0.64 7.27 1.62
C HIS A 156 -0.25 6.11 2.55
N GLY A 157 -0.91 4.95 2.39
CA GLY A 157 -0.64 3.77 3.20
C GLY A 157 0.82 3.30 3.13
N ALA A 158 1.41 3.27 1.94
CA ALA A 158 2.81 2.89 1.75
C ALA A 158 3.77 3.82 2.50
N LEU A 159 3.56 5.13 2.39
CA LEU A 159 4.36 6.14 3.09
C LEU A 159 4.22 5.99 4.62
N VAL A 160 2.99 5.89 5.12
CA VAL A 160 2.73 5.75 6.56
C VAL A 160 3.30 4.44 7.10
N CYS A 161 3.10 3.31 6.40
CA CYS A 161 3.67 2.02 6.82
C CYS A 161 5.19 2.06 6.92
N ALA A 162 5.88 2.71 5.96
CA ALA A 162 7.33 2.83 5.98
C ALA A 162 7.81 3.77 7.10
N LEU A 163 7.26 4.98 7.19
CA LEU A 163 7.72 6.01 8.12
C LEU A 163 7.44 5.66 9.59
N ARG A 164 6.35 4.94 9.87
CA ARG A 164 6.03 4.47 11.24
C ARG A 164 6.81 3.25 11.70
N ASN A 165 7.45 2.53 10.78
CA ASN A 165 8.09 1.26 11.10
C ASN A 165 9.55 1.22 10.61
N PRO A 166 10.46 2.00 11.22
CA PRO A 166 11.87 2.02 10.85
C PRO A 166 12.49 0.62 10.83
N GLY A 167 13.35 0.35 9.84
CA GLY A 167 14.03 -0.93 9.66
C GLY A 167 13.19 -2.05 9.03
N ARG A 168 11.90 -1.83 8.76
CA ARG A 168 11.03 -2.86 8.17
C ARG A 168 11.09 -2.95 6.65
N TYR A 169 11.36 -1.84 5.99
CA TYR A 169 11.39 -1.75 4.53
C TYR A 169 12.74 -1.22 4.06
N ARG A 170 13.18 -1.62 2.88
CA ARG A 170 14.42 -1.13 2.25
C ARG A 170 14.20 0.12 1.40
N SER A 171 12.99 0.33 0.94
CA SER A 171 12.57 1.48 0.14
C SER A 171 11.06 1.63 0.14
N VAL A 172 10.59 2.84 -0.14
CA VAL A 172 9.17 3.15 -0.30
C VAL A 172 8.95 3.96 -1.57
N SER A 173 7.85 3.67 -2.28
CA SER A 173 7.43 4.52 -3.38
C SER A 173 5.92 4.73 -3.40
N ALA A 174 5.46 5.77 -4.08
CA ALA A 174 4.05 6.06 -4.19
C ALA A 174 3.69 6.70 -5.54
N PHE A 175 2.52 6.34 -6.05
CA PHE A 175 1.88 6.99 -7.18
C PHE A 175 0.74 7.85 -6.67
N ALA A 176 0.74 9.15 -6.99
CA ALA A 176 -0.32 10.09 -6.65
C ALA A 176 -0.86 9.93 -5.21
N PRO A 177 0.00 9.90 -4.17
CA PRO A 177 -0.42 9.63 -2.80
C PRO A 177 -1.29 10.75 -2.23
N ILE A 178 -2.24 10.40 -1.35
CA ILE A 178 -2.84 11.38 -0.44
C ILE A 178 -1.77 11.79 0.58
N SER A 179 -1.03 12.86 0.28
CA SER A 179 0.21 13.21 0.99
C SER A 179 -0.02 13.86 2.36
N ASN A 180 -1.14 14.56 2.51
CA ASN A 180 -1.48 15.30 3.73
C ASN A 180 -2.96 15.11 4.10
N PRO A 181 -3.37 13.89 4.50
CA PRO A 181 -4.77 13.54 4.76
C PRO A 181 -5.42 14.38 5.87
N VAL A 182 -4.68 14.87 6.84
CA VAL A 182 -5.23 15.74 7.89
C VAL A 182 -5.81 17.07 7.36
N ASN A 183 -5.50 17.44 6.12
CA ASN A 183 -5.92 18.68 5.47
C ASN A 183 -6.57 18.45 4.10
N CYS A 184 -7.15 17.30 3.85
CA CYS A 184 -7.91 17.05 2.63
C CYS A 184 -9.26 16.37 2.96
N PRO A 185 -10.32 16.57 2.13
CA PRO A 185 -11.65 16.06 2.42
C PRO A 185 -11.72 14.55 2.68
N TRP A 186 -11.07 13.72 1.87
CA TRP A 186 -11.07 12.28 2.08
C TRP A 186 -10.42 11.88 3.40
N GLY A 187 -9.29 12.49 3.73
CA GLY A 187 -8.59 12.22 4.99
C GLY A 187 -9.38 12.71 6.20
N GLU A 188 -9.99 13.89 6.13
CA GLU A 188 -10.82 14.41 7.23
C GLU A 188 -12.03 13.51 7.50
N LYS A 189 -12.72 13.04 6.45
CA LYS A 189 -13.83 12.08 6.59
C LYS A 189 -13.36 10.78 7.21
N ALA A 190 -12.31 10.16 6.66
CA ALA A 190 -11.79 8.89 7.12
C ALA A 190 -11.26 8.97 8.56
N PHE A 191 -10.47 9.97 8.87
CA PHE A 191 -9.86 10.10 10.20
C PHE A 191 -10.89 10.45 11.27
N THR A 192 -11.88 11.30 10.94
CA THR A 192 -13.00 11.56 11.86
C THR A 192 -13.75 10.26 12.19
N GLY A 193 -14.05 9.45 11.18
CA GLY A 193 -14.76 8.18 11.37
C GLY A 193 -13.93 7.12 12.09
N TYR A 194 -12.70 6.90 11.67
CA TYR A 194 -11.87 5.84 12.24
C TYR A 194 -11.16 6.20 13.54
N LEU A 195 -10.70 7.45 13.68
CA LEU A 195 -9.85 7.90 14.81
C LEU A 195 -10.58 8.82 15.78
N GLY A 196 -11.77 9.33 15.38
CA GLY A 196 -12.53 10.31 16.12
C GLY A 196 -12.13 11.76 15.82
N PRO A 197 -12.83 12.75 16.40
CA PRO A 197 -12.69 14.15 16.06
C PRO A 197 -11.40 14.80 16.58
N GLU A 198 -10.65 14.13 17.44
CA GLU A 198 -9.44 14.68 18.03
C GLU A 198 -8.27 14.68 17.03
N ARG A 199 -8.04 15.82 16.37
CA ARG A 199 -7.04 15.95 15.29
C ARG A 199 -5.60 15.69 15.74
N SER A 200 -5.28 15.81 17.03
CA SER A 200 -3.96 15.45 17.58
C SER A 200 -3.58 13.99 17.30
N ARG A 201 -4.56 13.08 17.28
CA ARG A 201 -4.38 11.66 16.99
C ARG A 201 -4.17 11.35 15.50
N TRP A 202 -4.51 12.29 14.61
CA TRP A 202 -4.36 12.10 13.16
C TRP A 202 -2.92 12.22 12.70
N ARG A 203 -2.08 12.94 13.44
CA ARG A 203 -0.67 13.18 13.09
C ARG A 203 0.10 11.91 12.81
N GLU A 204 -0.18 10.86 13.59
CA GLU A 204 0.47 9.56 13.46
C GLU A 204 0.15 8.82 12.15
N TRP A 205 -0.81 9.33 11.39
CA TRP A 205 -1.30 8.74 10.15
C TRP A 205 -1.16 9.68 8.95
N ASP A 206 -0.34 10.73 9.07
CA ASP A 206 -0.12 11.70 8.00
C ASP A 206 1.35 11.66 7.55
N ALA A 207 1.57 11.30 6.28
CA ALA A 207 2.92 11.10 5.75
C ALA A 207 3.78 12.37 5.80
N SER A 208 3.19 13.56 5.54
CA SER A 208 3.91 14.84 5.61
C SER A 208 4.37 15.17 7.03
N LEU A 209 3.54 14.84 8.03
CA LEU A 209 3.88 15.08 9.44
C LEU A 209 4.89 14.06 9.96
N LEU A 210 4.74 12.78 9.57
CA LEU A 210 5.66 11.70 9.94
C LEU A 210 7.05 11.92 9.34
N LEU A 211 7.12 12.37 8.09
CA LEU A 211 8.39 12.58 7.39
C LEU A 211 9.22 13.67 8.05
N ALA A 212 8.57 14.70 8.60
CA ALA A 212 9.25 15.76 9.33
C ALA A 212 9.92 15.28 10.64
N GLU A 213 9.50 14.14 11.17
CA GLU A 213 9.97 13.53 12.42
C GLU A 213 10.67 12.17 12.19
N ALA A 214 10.92 11.80 10.92
CA ALA A 214 11.45 10.49 10.57
C ALA A 214 12.86 10.25 11.14
N SER A 215 13.03 9.13 11.85
CA SER A 215 14.31 8.71 12.42
C SER A 215 15.19 7.94 11.44
N GLU A 216 14.62 7.43 10.36
CA GLU A 216 15.27 6.70 9.28
C GLU A 216 15.04 7.40 7.95
N GLN A 217 16.07 7.48 7.12
CA GLN A 217 15.97 8.03 5.77
C GLN A 217 15.98 6.89 4.74
N LEU A 218 14.81 6.36 4.45
CA LEU A 218 14.63 5.38 3.38
C LEU A 218 14.68 6.04 2.00
N PRO A 219 15.20 5.37 0.97
CA PRO A 219 14.95 5.79 -0.41
C PRO A 219 13.46 5.94 -0.68
N LEU A 220 13.03 7.13 -1.12
CA LEU A 220 11.63 7.47 -1.30
C LEU A 220 11.40 8.09 -2.68
N LEU A 221 10.54 7.45 -3.49
CA LEU A 221 10.16 7.89 -4.83
C LEU A 221 8.66 8.14 -4.91
N VAL A 222 8.27 9.31 -5.42
CA VAL A 222 6.87 9.67 -5.67
C VAL A 222 6.72 10.15 -7.10
N ASP A 223 5.75 9.57 -7.82
CA ASP A 223 5.27 10.09 -9.09
C ASP A 223 3.86 10.69 -8.94
N GLN A 224 3.65 11.85 -9.55
CA GLN A 224 2.37 12.56 -9.55
C GLN A 224 2.04 13.08 -10.94
N GLY A 225 0.87 12.72 -11.47
CA GLY A 225 0.36 13.30 -12.71
C GLY A 225 -0.10 14.72 -12.51
N ASP A 226 0.23 15.63 -13.43
CA ASP A 226 -0.19 17.04 -13.32
C ASP A 226 -1.58 17.30 -13.90
N ALA A 227 -2.15 16.34 -14.66
CA ALA A 227 -3.53 16.36 -15.15
C ALA A 227 -4.50 15.55 -14.24
N ASP A 228 -4.08 15.23 -13.02
CA ASP A 228 -4.88 14.50 -12.05
C ASP A 228 -5.95 15.40 -11.43
N ASP A 229 -7.23 15.05 -11.58
CA ASP A 229 -8.37 15.83 -11.07
C ASP A 229 -8.38 15.97 -9.55
N PHE A 230 -7.71 15.06 -8.83
CA PHE A 230 -7.62 15.07 -7.36
C PHE A 230 -6.39 15.83 -6.83
N LEU A 231 -5.49 16.27 -7.72
CA LEU A 231 -4.20 16.87 -7.37
C LEU A 231 -4.32 17.97 -6.31
N ALA A 232 -5.16 18.98 -6.60
CA ALA A 232 -5.28 20.17 -5.77
C ALA A 232 -6.05 19.93 -4.47
N THR A 233 -7.10 19.09 -4.52
CA THR A 233 -8.05 18.95 -3.41
C THR A 233 -7.71 17.82 -2.45
N GLN A 234 -7.14 16.72 -2.95
CA GLN A 234 -6.96 15.49 -2.17
C GLN A 234 -5.49 15.08 -2.00
N LEU A 235 -4.64 15.22 -3.03
CA LEU A 235 -3.32 14.59 -3.05
C LEU A 235 -2.23 15.45 -2.44
N ARG A 236 -2.18 16.74 -2.75
CA ARG A 236 -1.33 17.76 -2.12
C ARG A 236 0.17 17.37 -2.03
N PRO A 237 0.83 17.01 -3.14
CA PRO A 237 2.23 16.56 -3.12
C PRO A 237 3.21 17.61 -2.59
N GLU A 238 2.86 18.90 -2.67
CA GLU A 238 3.66 20.03 -2.14
C GLU A 238 3.83 19.95 -0.63
N ALA A 239 2.84 19.44 0.11
CA ALA A 239 2.97 19.27 1.57
C ALA A 239 4.07 18.24 1.91
N LEU A 240 4.15 17.15 1.14
CA LEU A 240 5.21 16.14 1.29
C LEU A 240 6.58 16.70 0.91
N ARG A 241 6.67 17.46 -0.20
CA ARG A 241 7.91 18.13 -0.63
C ARG A 241 8.42 19.08 0.44
N GLN A 242 7.57 19.98 0.92
CA GLN A 242 7.94 20.94 1.96
C GLN A 242 8.40 20.27 3.26
N ALA A 243 7.74 19.18 3.65
CA ALA A 243 8.15 18.40 4.81
C ALA A 243 9.52 17.75 4.62
N ALA A 244 9.78 17.18 3.43
CA ALA A 244 11.07 16.59 3.07
C ALA A 244 12.19 17.62 3.05
N ASP A 245 11.98 18.77 2.40
CA ASP A 245 12.96 19.86 2.33
C ASP A 245 13.33 20.36 3.73
N LYS A 246 12.32 20.56 4.58
CA LYS A 246 12.53 21.02 5.97
C LYS A 246 13.28 20.00 6.82
N ALA A 247 13.05 18.72 6.61
CA ALA A 247 13.69 17.63 7.35
C ALA A 247 15.05 17.21 6.76
N GLY A 248 15.41 17.70 5.59
CA GLY A 248 16.58 17.19 4.82
C GLY A 248 16.40 15.74 4.40
N TYR A 249 15.15 15.29 4.18
CA TYR A 249 14.83 13.92 3.80
C TYR A 249 14.99 13.72 2.30
N PRO A 250 15.69 12.65 1.82
CA PRO A 250 15.94 12.41 0.40
C PRO A 250 14.68 11.94 -0.33
N LEU A 251 13.82 12.86 -0.72
CA LEU A 251 12.63 12.62 -1.52
C LEU A 251 12.89 12.88 -3.01
N THR A 252 12.66 11.87 -3.84
CA THR A 252 12.51 12.05 -5.29
C THR A 252 11.01 12.18 -5.60
N LEU A 253 10.54 13.39 -5.89
CA LEU A 253 9.16 13.66 -6.31
C LEU A 253 9.18 14.19 -7.74
N ARG A 254 8.56 13.42 -8.66
CA ARG A 254 8.49 13.72 -10.08
C ARG A 254 7.06 14.08 -10.48
N MET A 255 6.90 15.23 -11.14
CA MET A 255 5.64 15.59 -11.79
C MET A 255 5.65 15.04 -13.22
N GLN A 256 4.61 14.27 -13.58
CA GLN A 256 4.48 13.62 -14.87
C GLN A 256 3.47 14.38 -15.75
N PRO A 257 3.93 15.09 -16.79
CA PRO A 257 3.07 15.95 -17.59
C PRO A 257 1.97 15.19 -18.34
N GLY A 258 0.73 15.64 -18.21
CA GLY A 258 -0.45 15.11 -18.91
C GLY A 258 -0.99 13.79 -18.35
N TYR A 259 -0.41 13.26 -17.29
CA TYR A 259 -0.94 12.03 -16.67
C TYR A 259 -2.00 12.33 -15.62
N ASP A 260 -3.02 11.47 -15.61
CA ASP A 260 -4.18 11.53 -14.73
C ASP A 260 -4.03 10.59 -13.50
N HIS A 261 -5.15 10.26 -12.81
CA HIS A 261 -5.19 9.37 -11.64
C HIS A 261 -5.39 7.88 -11.98
N SER A 262 -5.34 7.52 -13.25
CA SER A 262 -5.73 6.18 -13.71
C SER A 262 -4.59 5.16 -13.67
N TYR A 263 -4.93 3.90 -13.94
CA TYR A 263 -3.95 2.84 -14.13
C TYR A 263 -3.10 3.01 -15.41
N TYR A 264 -3.49 3.86 -16.36
CA TYR A 264 -2.61 4.23 -17.49
C TYR A 264 -1.37 4.97 -17.00
N PHE A 265 -1.52 5.84 -16.02
CA PHE A 265 -0.39 6.47 -15.34
C PHE A 265 0.50 5.45 -14.62
N ILE A 266 -0.08 4.58 -13.78
CA ILE A 266 0.68 3.55 -13.06
C ILE A 266 1.43 2.65 -14.05
N ALA A 267 0.75 2.13 -15.06
CA ALA A 267 1.34 1.21 -16.06
C ALA A 267 2.51 1.84 -16.83
N SER A 268 2.49 3.17 -17.01
CA SER A 268 3.56 3.89 -17.71
C SER A 268 4.86 3.96 -16.90
N PHE A 269 4.79 3.98 -15.58
CA PHE A 269 5.96 4.22 -14.71
C PHE A 269 6.27 3.07 -13.74
N ILE A 270 5.45 2.02 -13.69
CA ILE A 270 5.64 0.92 -12.73
C ILE A 270 6.99 0.19 -12.92
N GLU A 271 7.51 0.11 -14.12
CA GLU A 271 8.83 -0.47 -14.37
C GLU A 271 9.92 0.29 -13.66
N GLU A 272 9.91 1.63 -13.70
CA GLU A 272 10.90 2.47 -13.02
C GLU A 272 10.83 2.30 -11.51
N HIS A 273 9.61 2.24 -10.94
CA HIS A 273 9.43 1.96 -9.52
C HIS A 273 9.95 0.57 -9.12
N LEU A 274 9.69 -0.47 -9.93
CA LEU A 274 10.23 -1.81 -9.67
C LEU A 274 11.76 -1.83 -9.71
N ARG A 275 12.39 -1.13 -10.67
CA ARG A 275 13.85 -1.01 -10.76
C ARG A 275 14.42 -0.23 -9.58
N PHE A 276 13.75 0.83 -9.14
CA PHE A 276 14.09 1.58 -7.92
C PHE A 276 14.09 0.67 -6.69
N HIS A 277 13.02 -0.11 -6.49
CA HIS A 277 12.96 -1.06 -5.39
C HIS A 277 13.99 -2.18 -5.50
N ALA A 278 14.23 -2.70 -6.71
CA ALA A 278 15.22 -3.74 -6.93
C ALA A 278 16.65 -3.30 -6.52
N ALA A 279 17.01 -2.04 -6.76
CA ALA A 279 18.28 -1.50 -6.34
C ALA A 279 18.43 -1.53 -4.81
N ALA A 280 17.41 -1.09 -4.07
CA ALA A 280 17.41 -1.08 -2.61
C ALA A 280 17.33 -2.49 -1.98
N LEU A 281 16.66 -3.42 -2.65
CA LEU A 281 16.48 -4.80 -2.16
C LEU A 281 17.72 -5.68 -2.36
N ARG A 282 18.68 -5.28 -3.21
CA ARG A 282 19.93 -6.00 -3.43
C ARG A 282 21.02 -5.69 -2.40
N GLY A 283 20.95 -4.52 -1.76
CA GLY A 283 21.82 -4.13 -0.65
C GLY A 283 21.31 -4.67 0.67
#